data_38f2d61015188def37e4bcf05541a996
#
_entry.id   38f2d61015188def37e4bcf05541a996
#
_cell.length_a   1.000
_cell.length_b   1.000
_cell.length_c   1.000
_cell.angle_alpha   90.00
_cell.angle_beta   90.00
_cell.angle_gamma   90.00
#
_symmetry.space_group_name_H-M   'P 1'
#
loop_
_entity.id
_entity.type
_entity.pdbx_description
1 polymer ?
#
loop_
_entity_poly.entity_id
_entity_poly.type
_entity_poly.pdbx_seq_one_letter_code
_entity_poly.pdbx_strand_id
1 'polypeptide(L)'
;IKTMADLKGKRVSWVKGSPALNGNMAGFLAFGGLSWDDVIKVEVSGYGASANAVINGQADASMGSSVSSIFNKTNASPRGLFFPPMPHNDEAGWKRAIAVAPHFAKAVVTNFVGSSDSNKSFEGMNYPYPIFVTMEKTSEDLSYHLTEAVMENYDQFKDSGPGMDGYQLSNQNFSWIFPYHPGAVKYYKKKGVWTSKHDKHNANLIKRQDVLAK
;
A
#
# COMPACT_ATOMS: atom_id res chain seq x y z
N ILE A 1 -8.86 -0.66 -20.56
CA ILE A 1 -7.70 -0.21 -19.76
C ILE A 1 -6.82 -1.42 -19.57
N LYS A 2 -5.64 -1.44 -20.17
CA LYS A 2 -4.66 -2.52 -20.06
C LYS A 2 -3.37 -2.05 -19.38
N THR A 3 -3.07 -0.77 -19.47
CA THR A 3 -1.90 -0.11 -18.87
C THR A 3 -2.35 1.08 -18.01
N MET A 4 -1.46 1.59 -17.16
CA MET A 4 -1.74 2.81 -16.39
C MET A 4 -1.89 4.04 -17.29
N ALA A 5 -1.22 4.09 -18.45
CA ALA A 5 -1.34 5.18 -19.43
C ALA A 5 -2.74 5.25 -20.08
N ASP A 6 -3.45 4.14 -20.18
CA ASP A 6 -4.81 4.08 -20.74
C ASP A 6 -5.85 4.82 -19.87
N LEU A 7 -5.47 5.22 -18.66
CA LEU A 7 -6.32 6.02 -17.76
C LEU A 7 -6.51 7.45 -18.25
N LYS A 8 -5.74 7.93 -19.21
CA LYS A 8 -5.89 9.29 -19.76
C LYS A 8 -7.32 9.54 -20.24
N GLY A 9 -7.96 10.59 -19.73
CA GLY A 9 -9.34 10.94 -20.03
C GLY A 9 -10.41 9.99 -19.48
N LYS A 10 -10.03 8.97 -18.68
CA LYS A 10 -10.98 8.05 -18.05
C LYS A 10 -11.51 8.59 -16.72
N ARG A 11 -12.66 8.07 -16.33
CA ARG A 11 -13.32 8.38 -15.05
C ARG A 11 -12.66 7.56 -13.96
N VAL A 12 -12.00 8.23 -13.02
CA VAL A 12 -11.26 7.58 -11.92
C VAL A 12 -11.86 7.99 -10.58
N SER A 13 -12.14 7.02 -9.71
CA SER A 13 -12.72 7.29 -8.39
C SER A 13 -11.78 8.13 -7.54
N TRP A 14 -12.32 9.22 -6.99
CA TRP A 14 -11.70 10.08 -5.98
C TRP A 14 -12.45 9.91 -4.66
N VAL A 15 -11.79 9.37 -3.63
CA VAL A 15 -12.43 9.09 -2.34
C VAL A 15 -12.34 10.32 -1.45
N LYS A 16 -13.49 10.93 -1.13
CA LYS A 16 -13.56 12.10 -0.22
C LYS A 16 -12.97 11.76 1.15
N GLY A 17 -12.12 12.65 1.66
CA GLY A 17 -11.53 12.48 2.98
C GLY A 17 -10.49 11.36 3.11
N SER A 18 -10.05 10.74 2.00
CA SER A 18 -9.05 9.68 2.03
C SER A 18 -7.78 10.04 1.23
N PRO A 19 -6.88 10.86 1.82
CA PRO A 19 -5.63 11.24 1.15
C PRO A 19 -4.75 10.02 0.83
N ALA A 20 -4.79 8.95 1.63
CA ALA A 20 -4.01 7.75 1.38
C ALA A 20 -4.45 7.03 0.10
N LEU A 21 -5.75 6.78 -0.09
CA LEU A 21 -6.25 6.13 -1.31
C LEU A 21 -5.99 6.99 -2.55
N ASN A 22 -6.24 8.29 -2.47
CA ASN A 22 -6.02 9.21 -3.57
C ASN A 22 -4.52 9.40 -3.88
N GLY A 23 -3.65 9.37 -2.86
CA GLY A 23 -2.20 9.40 -3.01
C GLY A 23 -1.65 8.14 -3.68
N ASN A 24 -2.16 6.97 -3.33
CA ASN A 24 -1.80 5.73 -4.01
C ASN A 24 -2.25 5.73 -5.48
N MET A 25 -3.47 6.20 -5.77
CA MET A 25 -3.90 6.36 -7.15
C MET A 25 -3.03 7.36 -7.92
N ALA A 26 -2.60 8.46 -7.28
CA ALA A 26 -1.66 9.39 -7.91
C ALA A 26 -0.33 8.71 -8.29
N GLY A 27 0.16 7.77 -7.46
CA GLY A 27 1.33 6.95 -7.78
C GLY A 27 1.12 6.06 -9.01
N PHE A 28 -0.05 5.43 -9.15
CA PHE A 28 -0.40 4.64 -10.34
C PHE A 28 -0.52 5.53 -11.58
N LEU A 29 -1.17 6.68 -11.49
CA LEU A 29 -1.25 7.64 -12.59
C LEU A 29 0.14 8.09 -13.02
N ALA A 30 1.02 8.45 -12.05
CA ALA A 30 2.38 8.88 -12.33
C ALA A 30 3.21 7.78 -13.00
N PHE A 31 3.02 6.50 -12.66
CA PHE A 31 3.63 5.39 -13.39
C PHE A 31 3.29 5.47 -14.88
N GLY A 32 2.02 5.68 -15.23
CA GLY A 32 1.53 5.85 -16.59
C GLY A 32 1.88 7.19 -17.24
N GLY A 33 2.65 8.07 -16.57
CA GLY A 33 2.97 9.41 -17.07
C GLY A 33 1.82 10.40 -16.96
N LEU A 34 0.87 10.16 -16.06
CA LEU A 34 -0.35 10.94 -15.85
C LEU A 34 -0.38 11.56 -14.45
N SER A 35 -1.26 12.52 -14.28
CA SER A 35 -1.64 13.14 -13.01
C SER A 35 -3.17 13.09 -12.85
N TRP A 36 -3.66 13.64 -11.74
CA TRP A 36 -5.10 13.81 -11.54
C TRP A 36 -5.75 14.79 -12.50
N ASP A 37 -4.98 15.62 -13.19
CA ASP A 37 -5.50 16.58 -14.20
C ASP A 37 -5.71 15.92 -15.57
N ASP A 38 -5.14 14.73 -15.78
CA ASP A 38 -5.28 13.96 -17.02
C ASP A 38 -6.49 13.01 -17.00
N VAL A 39 -7.25 12.95 -15.90
CA VAL A 39 -8.39 12.04 -15.70
C VAL A 39 -9.64 12.79 -15.24
N ILE A 40 -10.80 12.18 -15.39
CA ILE A 40 -12.07 12.71 -14.87
C ILE A 40 -12.27 12.16 -13.46
N LYS A 41 -12.18 13.02 -12.43
CA LYS A 41 -12.40 12.64 -11.04
C LYS A 41 -13.88 12.34 -10.79
N VAL A 42 -14.18 11.14 -10.29
CA VAL A 42 -15.51 10.75 -9.83
C VAL A 42 -15.50 10.70 -8.32
N GLU A 43 -16.05 11.71 -7.68
CA GLU A 43 -16.09 11.80 -6.23
C GLU A 43 -17.02 10.75 -5.62
N VAL A 44 -16.49 10.01 -4.64
CA VAL A 44 -17.21 8.97 -3.91
C VAL A 44 -16.97 9.11 -2.39
N SER A 45 -17.92 8.62 -1.59
CA SER A 45 -17.92 8.80 -0.14
C SER A 45 -16.95 7.87 0.61
N GLY A 46 -16.42 6.81 -0.01
CA GLY A 46 -15.56 5.85 0.67
C GLY A 46 -15.04 4.75 -0.24
N TYR A 47 -14.20 3.88 0.35
CA TYR A 47 -13.55 2.77 -0.36
C TYR A 47 -14.57 1.82 -1.03
N GLY A 48 -15.62 1.43 -0.30
CA GLY A 48 -16.71 0.61 -0.85
C GLY A 48 -17.45 1.28 -2.00
N ALA A 49 -17.71 2.57 -1.88
CA ALA A 49 -18.37 3.34 -2.93
C ALA A 49 -17.51 3.44 -4.20
N SER A 50 -16.17 3.43 -4.08
CA SER A 50 -15.28 3.46 -5.24
C SER A 50 -15.38 2.21 -6.11
N ALA A 51 -15.46 1.02 -5.51
CA ALA A 51 -15.68 -0.23 -6.23
C ALA A 51 -17.08 -0.29 -6.85
N ASN A 52 -18.11 0.14 -6.11
CA ASN A 52 -19.48 0.20 -6.63
C ASN A 52 -19.61 1.15 -7.82
N ALA A 53 -18.89 2.28 -7.83
CA ALA A 53 -18.88 3.21 -8.96
C ALA A 53 -18.35 2.53 -10.24
N VAL A 54 -17.36 1.63 -10.12
CA VAL A 54 -16.89 0.84 -11.28
C VAL A 54 -17.93 -0.18 -11.71
N ILE A 55 -18.53 -0.93 -10.78
CA ILE A 55 -19.59 -1.91 -11.08
C ILE A 55 -20.76 -1.23 -11.83
N ASN A 56 -21.19 -0.08 -11.36
CA ASN A 56 -22.32 0.66 -11.90
C ASN A 56 -21.98 1.48 -13.17
N GLY A 57 -20.73 1.40 -13.66
CA GLY A 57 -20.31 2.16 -14.83
C GLY A 57 -20.18 3.68 -14.64
N GLN A 58 -20.18 4.15 -13.39
CA GLN A 58 -19.97 5.56 -13.05
C GLN A 58 -18.49 5.94 -13.11
N ALA A 59 -17.60 5.02 -12.77
CA ALA A 59 -16.15 5.14 -12.92
C ALA A 59 -15.61 4.00 -13.81
N ASP A 60 -14.43 4.23 -14.40
CA ASP A 60 -13.73 3.25 -15.24
C ASP A 60 -12.61 2.57 -14.47
N ALA A 61 -12.10 3.21 -13.41
CA ALA A 61 -11.07 2.67 -12.52
C ALA A 61 -11.23 3.18 -11.08
N SER A 62 -10.74 2.36 -10.15
CA SER A 62 -10.62 2.71 -8.73
C SER A 62 -9.34 2.13 -8.15
N MET A 63 -8.81 2.76 -7.09
CA MET A 63 -7.69 2.23 -6.31
C MET A 63 -8.21 1.19 -5.32
N GLY A 64 -7.45 0.11 -5.13
CA GLY A 64 -7.74 -0.86 -4.09
C GLY A 64 -6.67 -1.92 -3.90
N SER A 65 -6.77 -2.66 -2.79
CA SER A 65 -5.90 -3.81 -2.53
C SER A 65 -6.33 -5.01 -3.38
N SER A 66 -5.38 -5.68 -3.99
CA SER A 66 -5.61 -6.85 -4.84
C SER A 66 -6.34 -8.00 -4.13
N VAL A 67 -6.23 -8.10 -2.81
CA VAL A 67 -6.86 -9.14 -1.98
C VAL A 67 -8.17 -8.70 -1.33
N SER A 68 -8.62 -7.47 -1.56
CA SER A 68 -9.82 -6.95 -0.91
C SER A 68 -11.09 -7.66 -1.38
N SER A 69 -11.86 -8.19 -0.43
CA SER A 69 -13.13 -8.90 -0.70
C SER A 69 -14.17 -8.08 -1.46
N ILE A 70 -14.08 -6.74 -1.39
CA ILE A 70 -14.99 -5.86 -2.14
C ILE A 70 -14.85 -6.05 -3.66
N PHE A 71 -13.67 -6.43 -4.14
CA PHE A 71 -13.44 -6.68 -5.56
C PHE A 71 -13.97 -8.02 -6.05
N ASN A 72 -14.38 -8.94 -5.16
CA ASN A 72 -15.11 -10.16 -5.58
C ASN A 72 -16.40 -9.80 -6.32
N LYS A 73 -17.13 -8.79 -5.84
CA LYS A 73 -18.33 -8.28 -6.53
C LYS A 73 -18.01 -7.64 -7.89
N THR A 74 -16.91 -6.88 -7.96
CA THR A 74 -16.45 -6.30 -9.21
C THR A 74 -16.06 -7.39 -10.21
N ASN A 75 -15.33 -8.40 -9.76
CA ASN A 75 -14.91 -9.54 -10.59
C ASN A 75 -16.11 -10.36 -11.12
N ALA A 76 -17.13 -10.52 -10.30
CA ALA A 76 -18.36 -11.23 -10.67
C ALA A 76 -19.34 -10.37 -11.51
N SER A 77 -19.09 -9.08 -11.67
CA SER A 77 -19.93 -8.19 -12.46
C SER A 77 -19.70 -8.37 -13.97
N PRO A 78 -20.66 -7.97 -14.84
CA PRO A 78 -20.47 -8.02 -16.29
C PRO A 78 -19.27 -7.22 -16.81
N ARG A 79 -18.77 -6.24 -16.03
CA ARG A 79 -17.58 -5.45 -16.38
C ARG A 79 -16.27 -6.17 -16.06
N GLY A 80 -16.32 -7.16 -15.18
CA GLY A 80 -15.13 -7.88 -14.71
C GLY A 80 -14.18 -7.02 -13.87
N LEU A 81 -13.04 -7.59 -13.55
CA LEU A 81 -11.95 -6.96 -12.83
C LEU A 81 -10.63 -7.19 -13.57
N PHE A 82 -9.81 -6.17 -13.67
CA PHE A 82 -8.47 -6.25 -14.23
C PHE A 82 -7.52 -5.36 -13.42
N PHE A 83 -6.38 -5.89 -13.06
CA PHE A 83 -5.27 -5.15 -12.45
C PHE A 83 -4.21 -4.86 -13.50
N PRO A 84 -4.10 -3.61 -13.99
CA PRO A 84 -3.04 -3.26 -14.95
C PRO A 84 -1.67 -3.46 -14.30
N PRO A 85 -0.74 -4.16 -14.96
CA PRO A 85 0.60 -4.39 -14.40
C PRO A 85 1.42 -3.10 -14.37
N MET A 86 2.42 -3.12 -13.49
CA MET A 86 3.50 -2.14 -13.43
C MET A 86 4.83 -2.85 -13.76
N PRO A 87 5.19 -2.99 -15.05
CA PRO A 87 6.37 -3.76 -15.45
C PRO A 87 7.62 -3.31 -14.71
N HIS A 88 8.36 -4.25 -14.12
CA HIS A 88 9.51 -3.94 -13.27
C HIS A 88 10.71 -3.41 -14.08
N ASN A 89 10.73 -3.63 -15.38
CA ASN A 89 11.74 -3.10 -16.32
C ASN A 89 11.41 -1.68 -16.83
N ASP A 90 10.22 -1.12 -16.55
CA ASP A 90 9.91 0.28 -16.86
C ASP A 90 10.50 1.21 -15.78
N GLU A 91 11.82 1.42 -15.85
CA GLU A 91 12.55 2.27 -14.91
C GLU A 91 12.03 3.72 -14.90
N ALA A 92 11.60 4.24 -16.05
CA ALA A 92 11.05 5.60 -16.16
C ALA A 92 9.68 5.70 -15.46
N GLY A 93 8.81 4.71 -15.63
CA GLY A 93 7.54 4.60 -14.94
C GLY A 93 7.72 4.51 -13.43
N TRP A 94 8.62 3.66 -12.97
CA TRP A 94 8.94 3.53 -11.54
C TRP A 94 9.53 4.79 -10.94
N LYS A 95 10.42 5.47 -11.65
CA LYS A 95 10.96 6.77 -11.20
C LYS A 95 9.86 7.80 -10.98
N ARG A 96 8.90 7.91 -11.89
CA ARG A 96 7.74 8.80 -11.74
C ARG A 96 6.85 8.38 -10.58
N ALA A 97 6.51 7.09 -10.46
CA ALA A 97 5.67 6.57 -9.39
C ALA A 97 6.27 6.83 -8.00
N ILE A 98 7.55 6.52 -7.79
CA ILE A 98 8.25 6.71 -6.50
C ILE A 98 8.41 8.19 -6.14
N ALA A 99 8.52 9.08 -7.13
CA ALA A 99 8.56 10.53 -6.88
C ALA A 99 7.25 11.04 -6.24
N VAL A 100 6.10 10.42 -6.56
CA VAL A 100 4.77 10.77 -6.05
C VAL A 100 4.39 9.89 -4.85
N ALA A 101 4.69 8.60 -4.90
CA ALA A 101 4.38 7.60 -3.89
C ALA A 101 5.66 6.86 -3.44
N PRO A 102 6.49 7.49 -2.59
CA PRO A 102 7.83 6.97 -2.22
C PRO A 102 7.78 5.65 -1.42
N HIS A 103 6.61 5.25 -0.97
CA HIS A 103 6.38 3.98 -0.27
C HIS A 103 6.16 2.79 -1.22
N PHE A 104 6.02 3.02 -2.53
CA PHE A 104 5.86 1.93 -3.48
C PHE A 104 7.17 1.16 -3.66
N ALA A 105 7.07 -0.17 -3.63
CA ALA A 105 8.17 -1.09 -3.94
C ALA A 105 7.73 -2.07 -5.03
N LYS A 106 8.64 -2.46 -5.92
CA LYS A 106 8.40 -3.50 -6.93
C LYS A 106 8.03 -4.81 -6.25
N ALA A 107 6.93 -5.44 -6.67
CA ALA A 107 6.50 -6.74 -6.15
C ALA A 107 5.77 -7.56 -7.23
N VAL A 108 5.99 -8.85 -7.22
CA VAL A 108 5.17 -9.79 -8.00
C VAL A 108 3.95 -10.15 -7.15
N VAL A 109 2.77 -9.79 -7.65
CA VAL A 109 1.50 -10.06 -6.98
C VAL A 109 1.03 -11.46 -7.36
N THR A 110 0.97 -12.36 -6.39
CA THR A 110 0.58 -13.77 -6.58
C THR A 110 -0.77 -14.12 -5.95
N ASN A 111 -1.25 -13.26 -5.02
CA ASN A 111 -2.55 -13.43 -4.38
C ASN A 111 -3.44 -12.23 -4.72
N PHE A 112 -4.50 -12.46 -5.49
CA PHE A 112 -5.41 -11.39 -5.91
C PHE A 112 -6.78 -11.93 -6.32
N VAL A 113 -7.79 -11.11 -6.21
CA VAL A 113 -9.15 -11.44 -6.66
C VAL A 113 -9.15 -11.66 -8.19
N GLY A 114 -9.71 -12.79 -8.63
CA GLY A 114 -9.74 -13.17 -10.04
C GLY A 114 -8.48 -13.90 -10.51
N SER A 115 -7.59 -14.31 -9.60
CA SER A 115 -6.48 -15.22 -9.92
C SER A 115 -7.02 -16.58 -10.39
N SER A 116 -6.34 -17.20 -11.34
CA SER A 116 -6.68 -18.50 -11.92
C SER A 116 -5.42 -19.21 -12.40
N ASP A 117 -5.54 -20.48 -12.83
CA ASP A 117 -4.39 -21.21 -13.38
C ASP A 117 -3.74 -20.55 -14.60
N SER A 118 -4.52 -19.81 -15.37
CA SER A 118 -4.04 -19.03 -16.52
C SER A 118 -3.55 -17.61 -16.16
N ASN A 119 -3.83 -17.14 -14.94
CA ASN A 119 -3.45 -15.81 -14.46
C ASN A 119 -3.00 -15.89 -13.00
N LYS A 120 -1.78 -16.40 -12.78
CA LYS A 120 -1.24 -16.69 -11.44
C LYS A 120 -0.54 -15.53 -10.77
N SER A 121 -0.07 -14.56 -11.55
CA SER A 121 0.69 -13.42 -11.03
C SER A 121 0.77 -12.29 -12.03
N PHE A 122 1.07 -11.10 -11.53
CA PHE A 122 1.44 -9.95 -12.35
C PHE A 122 2.49 -9.09 -11.63
N GLU A 123 3.30 -8.37 -12.40
CA GLU A 123 4.22 -7.37 -11.86
C GLU A 123 3.44 -6.14 -11.42
N GLY A 124 3.59 -5.79 -10.17
CA GLY A 124 2.88 -4.68 -9.54
C GLY A 124 3.73 -4.03 -8.46
N MET A 125 3.05 -3.41 -7.52
CA MET A 125 3.70 -2.79 -6.36
C MET A 125 3.17 -3.36 -5.05
N ASN A 126 3.97 -3.23 -4.01
CA ASN A 126 3.58 -3.46 -2.63
C ASN A 126 4.11 -2.33 -1.73
N TYR A 127 3.53 -2.21 -0.56
CA TYR A 127 4.04 -1.40 0.55
C TYR A 127 3.62 -2.04 1.87
N PRO A 128 4.36 -1.83 2.96
CA PRO A 128 3.98 -2.38 4.26
C PRO A 128 2.59 -1.91 4.68
N TYR A 129 1.67 -2.84 4.88
CA TYR A 129 0.28 -2.60 5.27
C TYR A 129 -0.35 -3.90 5.80
N PRO A 130 -1.15 -3.85 6.88
CA PRO A 130 -1.34 -2.71 7.77
C PRO A 130 -0.11 -2.42 8.64
N ILE A 131 0.03 -1.18 9.11
CA ILE A 131 1.11 -0.76 10.02
C ILE A 131 0.52 -0.24 11.33
N PHE A 132 1.14 -0.62 12.45
CA PHE A 132 0.87 0.01 13.74
C PHE A 132 1.59 1.35 13.82
N VAL A 133 0.86 2.40 14.17
CA VAL A 133 1.43 3.73 14.38
C VAL A 133 1.13 4.21 15.78
N THR A 134 2.04 5.00 16.32
CA THR A 134 1.88 5.68 17.60
C THR A 134 2.41 7.10 17.52
N MET A 135 2.07 7.93 18.52
CA MET A 135 2.60 9.29 18.58
C MET A 135 4.04 9.25 19.08
N GLU A 136 4.87 10.21 18.64
CA GLU A 136 6.26 10.35 19.07
C GLU A 136 6.41 10.38 20.60
N LYS A 137 5.47 11.02 21.30
CA LYS A 137 5.47 11.16 22.76
C LYS A 137 4.95 9.92 23.53
N THR A 138 4.56 8.86 22.85
CA THR A 138 4.22 7.59 23.52
C THR A 138 5.44 7.08 24.29
N SER A 139 5.24 6.51 25.48
CA SER A 139 6.36 5.99 26.25
C SER A 139 7.06 4.83 25.51
N GLU A 140 8.39 4.77 25.66
CA GLU A 140 9.18 3.68 25.08
C GLU A 140 8.67 2.32 25.56
N ASP A 141 8.34 2.22 26.84
CA ASP A 141 7.85 0.99 27.46
C ASP A 141 6.52 0.53 26.85
N LEU A 142 5.54 1.44 26.70
CA LEU A 142 4.27 1.10 26.09
C LEU A 142 4.46 0.66 24.62
N SER A 143 5.27 1.39 23.84
CA SER A 143 5.54 1.02 22.45
C SER A 143 6.28 -0.32 22.34
N TYR A 144 7.21 -0.61 23.26
CA TYR A 144 7.87 -1.90 23.34
C TYR A 144 6.86 -3.03 23.57
N HIS A 145 6.03 -2.93 24.62
CA HIS A 145 5.07 -3.98 24.97
C HIS A 145 3.96 -4.14 23.92
N LEU A 146 3.50 -3.08 23.26
CA LEU A 146 2.58 -3.20 22.15
C LEU A 146 3.20 -3.97 20.97
N THR A 147 4.47 -3.68 20.63
CA THR A 147 5.18 -4.39 19.58
C THR A 147 5.37 -5.86 19.96
N GLU A 148 5.80 -6.13 21.20
CA GLU A 148 5.96 -7.48 21.74
C GLU A 148 4.64 -8.26 21.71
N ALA A 149 3.54 -7.66 22.19
CA ALA A 149 2.23 -8.30 22.20
C ALA A 149 1.74 -8.69 20.80
N VAL A 150 1.90 -7.84 19.81
CA VAL A 150 1.52 -8.15 18.43
C VAL A 150 2.39 -9.27 17.86
N MET A 151 3.71 -9.19 18.01
CA MET A 151 4.63 -10.14 17.39
C MET A 151 4.58 -11.53 18.06
N GLU A 152 4.50 -11.58 19.40
CA GLU A 152 4.49 -12.84 20.14
C GLU A 152 3.15 -13.58 20.07
N ASN A 153 2.05 -12.88 19.78
CA ASN A 153 0.73 -13.49 19.69
C ASN A 153 0.26 -13.64 18.21
N TYR A 154 1.17 -13.56 17.24
CA TYR A 154 0.84 -13.65 15.81
C TYR A 154 -0.02 -14.86 15.47
N ASP A 155 0.26 -16.03 16.03
CA ASP A 155 -0.49 -17.26 15.79
C ASP A 155 -1.98 -17.19 16.19
N GLN A 156 -2.35 -16.27 17.10
CA GLN A 156 -3.73 -16.11 17.56
C GLN A 156 -4.60 -15.33 16.57
N PHE A 157 -4.00 -14.54 15.68
CA PHE A 157 -4.75 -13.68 14.76
C PHE A 157 -4.35 -13.81 13.28
N LYS A 158 -3.33 -14.60 12.95
CA LYS A 158 -2.80 -14.73 11.57
C LYS A 158 -3.89 -15.07 10.53
N ASP A 159 -4.93 -15.79 10.92
CA ASP A 159 -6.02 -16.23 10.05
C ASP A 159 -7.25 -15.30 10.11
N SER A 160 -7.18 -14.17 10.82
CA SER A 160 -8.31 -13.26 11.00
C SER A 160 -8.66 -12.44 9.74
N GLY A 161 -7.78 -12.38 8.76
CA GLY A 161 -8.05 -11.70 7.50
C GLY A 161 -6.86 -11.63 6.56
N PRO A 162 -7.09 -11.18 5.32
CA PRO A 162 -6.02 -11.00 4.33
C PRO A 162 -4.97 -9.98 4.82
N GLY A 163 -3.69 -10.30 4.60
CA GLY A 163 -2.57 -9.42 4.95
C GLY A 163 -2.07 -9.54 6.40
N MET A 164 -2.68 -10.42 7.21
CA MET A 164 -2.20 -10.67 8.58
C MET A 164 -0.80 -11.29 8.61
N ASP A 165 -0.38 -11.98 7.55
CA ASP A 165 0.98 -12.46 7.34
C ASP A 165 2.03 -11.34 7.38
N GLY A 166 1.64 -10.10 7.09
CA GLY A 166 2.49 -8.91 7.26
C GLY A 166 2.94 -8.66 8.71
N TYR A 167 2.25 -9.18 9.70
CA TYR A 167 2.64 -9.09 11.11
C TYR A 167 3.61 -10.20 11.57
N GLN A 168 3.88 -11.20 10.73
CA GLN A 168 4.88 -12.20 11.07
C GLN A 168 6.28 -11.56 11.17
N LEU A 169 7.04 -11.91 12.21
CA LEU A 169 8.34 -11.29 12.47
C LEU A 169 9.32 -11.43 11.29
N SER A 170 9.30 -12.58 10.59
CA SER A 170 10.13 -12.83 9.41
C SER A 170 9.77 -11.97 8.19
N ASN A 171 8.55 -11.40 8.17
CA ASN A 171 8.05 -10.59 7.06
C ASN A 171 8.20 -9.09 7.29
N GLN A 172 8.85 -8.67 8.41
CA GLN A 172 9.02 -7.26 8.72
C GLN A 172 9.93 -6.57 7.73
N ASN A 173 9.44 -5.48 7.12
CA ASN A 173 10.21 -4.60 6.25
C ASN A 173 10.65 -3.35 7.02
N PHE A 174 11.92 -3.31 7.45
CA PHE A 174 12.50 -2.20 8.20
C PHE A 174 12.97 -1.03 7.33
N SER A 175 12.66 -1.03 6.05
CA SER A 175 13.02 0.05 5.11
C SER A 175 11.83 0.96 4.78
N TRP A 176 10.85 1.05 5.70
CA TRP A 176 9.66 1.87 5.55
C TRP A 176 9.98 3.38 5.59
N ILE A 177 9.01 4.23 5.18
CA ILE A 177 9.19 5.68 5.05
C ILE A 177 8.92 6.49 6.33
N PHE A 178 8.40 5.85 7.38
CA PHE A 178 8.24 6.45 8.70
C PHE A 178 9.29 5.90 9.66
N PRO A 179 9.81 6.69 10.62
CA PRO A 179 10.71 6.17 11.63
C PRO A 179 9.99 5.19 12.56
N TYR A 180 10.71 4.17 12.97
CA TYR A 180 10.25 3.30 14.04
C TYR A 180 10.41 3.98 15.39
N HIS A 181 9.40 3.83 16.25
CA HIS A 181 9.46 4.30 17.64
C HIS A 181 10.57 3.58 18.42
N PRO A 182 11.30 4.26 19.35
CA PRO A 182 12.40 3.65 20.10
C PRO A 182 12.03 2.34 20.79
N GLY A 183 10.82 2.22 21.37
CA GLY A 183 10.33 0.99 21.98
C GLY A 183 10.22 -0.18 20.99
N ALA A 184 9.72 0.07 19.78
CA ALA A 184 9.67 -0.96 18.73
C ALA A 184 11.08 -1.37 18.29
N VAL A 185 11.99 -0.41 18.11
CA VAL A 185 13.40 -0.68 17.80
C VAL A 185 14.05 -1.56 18.86
N LYS A 186 13.80 -1.26 20.14
CA LYS A 186 14.30 -2.06 21.28
C LYS A 186 13.83 -3.52 21.23
N TYR A 187 12.55 -3.74 20.92
CA TYR A 187 12.01 -5.08 20.74
C TYR A 187 12.69 -5.83 19.59
N TYR A 188 12.78 -5.21 18.39
CA TYR A 188 13.40 -5.85 17.23
C TYR A 188 14.90 -6.09 17.40
N LYS A 189 15.62 -5.23 18.15
CA LYS A 189 17.02 -5.48 18.59
C LYS A 189 17.12 -6.70 19.51
N LYS A 190 16.22 -6.82 20.50
CA LYS A 190 16.14 -8.00 21.38
C LYS A 190 15.91 -9.29 20.58
N LYS A 191 15.11 -9.23 19.50
CA LYS A 191 14.87 -10.38 18.62
C LYS A 191 15.99 -10.63 17.59
N GLY A 192 17.02 -9.81 17.55
CA GLY A 192 18.17 -9.96 16.64
C GLY A 192 17.87 -9.68 15.17
N VAL A 193 16.71 -9.10 14.85
CA VAL A 193 16.31 -8.79 13.46
C VAL A 193 16.61 -7.36 13.04
N TRP A 194 16.93 -6.47 13.98
CA TRP A 194 17.31 -5.09 13.72
C TRP A 194 18.82 -4.93 13.63
N THR A 195 19.31 -4.38 12.52
CA THR A 195 20.72 -4.23 12.21
C THR A 195 21.17 -2.76 12.19
N SER A 196 22.49 -2.52 12.15
CA SER A 196 23.06 -1.18 11.98
C SER A 196 22.62 -0.47 10.69
N LYS A 197 22.28 -1.23 9.62
CA LYS A 197 21.68 -0.68 8.41
C LYS A 197 20.30 -0.07 8.70
N HIS A 198 19.51 -0.74 9.55
CA HIS A 198 18.20 -0.25 9.97
C HIS A 198 18.33 0.98 10.89
N ASP A 199 19.31 1.01 11.80
CA ASP A 199 19.58 2.21 12.60
C ASP A 199 19.90 3.43 11.73
N LYS A 200 20.74 3.27 10.70
CA LYS A 200 21.10 4.34 9.77
C LYS A 200 19.89 4.83 8.97
N HIS A 201 19.07 3.90 8.47
CA HIS A 201 17.84 4.23 7.74
C HIS A 201 16.87 5.00 8.65
N ASN A 202 16.62 4.49 9.87
CA ASN A 202 15.72 5.11 10.85
C ASN A 202 16.16 6.53 11.22
N ALA A 203 17.46 6.75 11.45
CA ALA A 203 18.01 8.06 11.73
C ALA A 203 17.79 9.06 10.56
N ASN A 204 17.87 8.60 9.31
CA ASN A 204 17.58 9.43 8.16
C ASN A 204 16.11 9.81 8.07
N LEU A 205 15.19 8.88 8.44
CA LEU A 205 13.75 9.16 8.48
C LEU A 205 13.40 10.19 9.56
N ILE A 206 14.02 10.11 10.75
CA ILE A 206 13.85 11.10 11.82
C ILE A 206 14.28 12.48 11.32
N LYS A 207 15.49 12.60 10.75
CA LYS A 207 15.97 13.88 10.18
C LYS A 207 15.01 14.45 9.12
N ARG A 208 14.41 13.57 8.30
CA ARG A 208 13.43 14.00 7.30
C ARG A 208 12.17 14.57 7.96
N GLN A 209 11.69 13.97 9.04
CA GLN A 209 10.53 14.49 9.78
C GLN A 209 10.83 15.88 10.38
N ASP A 210 12.01 16.09 10.96
CA ASP A 210 12.43 17.39 11.50
C ASP A 210 12.42 18.50 10.43
N VAL A 211 12.73 18.17 9.18
CA VAL A 211 12.67 19.11 8.05
C VAL A 211 11.23 19.40 7.64
N LEU A 212 10.35 18.39 7.64
CA LEU A 212 8.96 18.54 7.23
C LEU A 212 8.08 19.21 8.29
N ALA A 213 8.52 19.23 9.56
CA ALA A 213 7.82 19.88 10.67
C ALA A 213 8.09 21.39 10.77
N LYS A 214 9.03 21.93 9.99
CA LYS A 214 9.37 23.37 9.89
C LYS A 214 8.62 24.03 8.76
#